data_f56b3aa01ebc96f3726431f7c775bf03
#
_entry.id   f56b3aa01ebc96f3726431f7c775bf03
#
_cell.length_a   1.000
_cell.length_b   1.000
_cell.length_c   1.000
_cell.angle_alpha   90.00
_cell.angle_beta   90.00
_cell.angle_gamma   90.00
#
_symmetry.space_group_name_H-M   'P 1'
#
loop_
_entity.id
_entity.type
_entity.pdbx_description
1 polymer ?
#
loop_
_entity_poly.entity_id
_entity_poly.type
_entity_poly.pdbx_seq_one_letter_code
_entity_poly.pdbx_strand_id
1 'polypeptide(L)'
;WKDPKDGKEPNNWGACFGGSVWEFDEETGMYYLHCFSKKQPDLNWENPVVRDEVFNMMTWWCEKGVDGFRMDVISMISKDPAYPDGEIRDGLHGDMSPYVCNGPHVHEYLQEMNQRVLSKFDLITVGETPGVTTEEAKKYANLDGSELNMVFQFEHMGTTEGKYGKWTTKKPEMKKVRAVMNKWQNDLEGKAWNSLYWDNHDQPRAVSRFGDDSPMYREVSAKMIATCLHMLKGSPYIYQGEEIGMTNAYFKSIDDYKDIEAINAYKEYTESGLMTEEEMLNCLKMVSRDNARTPMQWDDSTNAGFSSAPASDLYIAMDPDKDRPTAKKEMAAPDSLYHEVKKLIRIRQSHKALQSRGKITFVYAEKNAYPLAYIREAGDEKILVIINAAAEAKEAIYNFGAAAEAKNGKITVPAQSAGFYRI
;
A
#
# COMPACT_ATOMS: atom_id res chain seq x y z
N TRP A 1 -28.06 -9.73 -3.66
CA TRP A 1 -28.95 -10.68 -3.00
C TRP A 1 -28.99 -12.01 -3.75
N LYS A 2 -28.89 -13.12 -3.03
CA LYS A 2 -28.96 -14.49 -3.60
C LYS A 2 -29.85 -15.38 -2.76
N ASP A 3 -30.58 -16.26 -3.44
CA ASP A 3 -31.34 -17.31 -2.76
C ASP A 3 -30.40 -18.31 -2.08
N PRO A 4 -30.83 -18.92 -0.97
CA PRO A 4 -30.11 -20.05 -0.36
C PRO A 4 -29.87 -21.17 -1.39
N LYS A 5 -28.66 -21.72 -1.42
CA LYS A 5 -28.31 -22.88 -2.22
C LYS A 5 -28.39 -24.13 -1.34
N ASP A 6 -29.38 -24.99 -1.60
CA ASP A 6 -29.65 -26.18 -0.78
C ASP A 6 -29.83 -25.86 0.73
N GLY A 7 -30.44 -24.71 1.03
CA GLY A 7 -30.66 -24.22 2.39
C GLY A 7 -29.40 -23.67 3.09
N LYS A 8 -28.33 -23.42 2.34
CA LYS A 8 -27.03 -22.88 2.81
C LYS A 8 -26.66 -21.63 2.06
N GLU A 9 -25.51 -21.07 2.43
CA GLU A 9 -24.87 -19.96 1.73
C GLU A 9 -24.65 -20.27 0.24
N PRO A 10 -24.70 -19.25 -0.64
CA PRO A 10 -24.54 -19.42 -2.10
C PRO A 10 -23.21 -20.06 -2.51
N ASN A 11 -22.12 -19.80 -1.78
CA ASN A 11 -20.80 -20.40 -1.95
C ASN A 11 -19.98 -20.28 -0.64
N ASN A 12 -18.72 -20.72 -0.67
CA ASN A 12 -17.84 -20.83 0.50
C ASN A 12 -16.91 -19.64 0.73
N TRP A 13 -17.12 -18.48 0.10
CA TRP A 13 -16.18 -17.37 0.17
C TRP A 13 -16.00 -16.77 1.55
N GLY A 14 -14.77 -16.44 1.90
CA GLY A 14 -14.42 -15.69 3.11
C GLY A 14 -14.35 -14.18 2.86
N ALA A 15 -14.86 -13.40 3.82
CA ALA A 15 -14.77 -11.95 3.81
C ALA A 15 -13.36 -11.45 4.19
N CYS A 16 -12.95 -10.29 3.70
CA CYS A 16 -11.65 -9.70 4.03
C CYS A 16 -11.45 -9.46 5.53
N PHE A 17 -12.54 -9.23 6.27
CA PHE A 17 -12.49 -8.99 7.72
C PHE A 17 -12.89 -10.22 8.56
N GLY A 18 -12.77 -11.42 7.98
CA GLY A 18 -13.10 -12.69 8.61
C GLY A 18 -14.57 -13.11 8.46
N GLY A 19 -14.82 -14.40 8.62
CA GLY A 19 -16.14 -15.00 8.44
C GLY A 19 -16.53 -15.17 6.98
N SER A 20 -17.79 -15.59 6.77
CA SER A 20 -18.40 -15.70 5.45
C SER A 20 -18.64 -14.31 4.83
N VAL A 21 -18.62 -14.24 3.49
CA VAL A 21 -19.11 -13.05 2.74
C VAL A 21 -20.63 -12.93 2.70
N TRP A 22 -21.35 -13.92 3.22
CA TRP A 22 -22.80 -14.00 3.13
C TRP A 22 -23.45 -13.80 4.49
N GLU A 23 -24.41 -12.87 4.57
CA GLU A 23 -25.26 -12.67 5.73
C GLU A 23 -26.71 -12.97 5.36
N PHE A 24 -27.35 -13.83 6.14
CA PHE A 24 -28.76 -14.19 5.92
C PHE A 24 -29.69 -13.11 6.47
N ASP A 25 -30.66 -12.72 5.69
CA ASP A 25 -31.70 -11.80 6.09
C ASP A 25 -33.04 -12.54 6.26
N GLU A 26 -33.55 -12.57 7.47
CA GLU A 26 -34.76 -13.31 7.82
C GLU A 26 -36.02 -12.71 7.17
N GLU A 27 -36.05 -11.41 6.89
CA GLU A 27 -37.23 -10.75 6.30
C GLU A 27 -37.39 -11.11 4.82
N THR A 28 -36.30 -11.19 4.09
CA THR A 28 -36.33 -11.54 2.65
C THR A 28 -36.16 -13.03 2.43
N GLY A 29 -35.62 -13.78 3.38
CA GLY A 29 -35.24 -15.18 3.23
C GLY A 29 -34.04 -15.39 2.28
N MET A 30 -33.26 -14.35 2.00
CA MET A 30 -32.13 -14.35 1.09
C MET A 30 -30.82 -14.04 1.82
N TYR A 31 -29.70 -14.27 1.14
CA TYR A 31 -28.39 -13.81 1.56
C TYR A 31 -27.99 -12.54 0.81
N TYR A 32 -27.37 -11.58 1.50
CA TYR A 32 -26.67 -10.49 0.84
C TYR A 32 -25.16 -10.66 0.92
N LEU A 33 -24.47 -10.17 -0.13
CA LEU A 33 -23.01 -10.23 -0.23
C LEU A 33 -22.39 -9.05 0.52
N HIS A 34 -21.30 -9.31 1.26
CA HIS A 34 -20.42 -8.30 1.86
C HIS A 34 -18.97 -8.79 1.79
N CYS A 35 -18.16 -8.23 0.91
CA CYS A 35 -16.75 -8.62 0.81
C CYS A 35 -15.90 -8.21 2.03
N PHE A 36 -16.42 -7.31 2.86
CA PHE A 36 -15.77 -6.78 4.07
C PHE A 36 -16.62 -7.01 5.32
N SER A 37 -17.10 -5.97 5.98
CA SER A 37 -17.99 -6.11 7.12
C SER A 37 -19.43 -6.38 6.67
N LYS A 38 -20.18 -7.17 7.44
CA LYS A 38 -21.63 -7.33 7.24
C LYS A 38 -22.43 -6.01 7.28
N LYS A 39 -21.85 -4.94 7.83
CA LYS A 39 -22.40 -3.59 7.79
C LYS A 39 -22.09 -2.82 6.50
N GLN A 40 -21.37 -3.46 5.56
CA GLN A 40 -20.98 -2.92 4.27
C GLN A 40 -21.50 -3.82 3.14
N PRO A 41 -22.84 -3.87 2.88
CA PRO A 41 -23.39 -4.63 1.77
C PRO A 41 -22.76 -4.19 0.45
N ASP A 42 -22.47 -5.15 -0.41
CA ASP A 42 -21.88 -4.89 -1.72
C ASP A 42 -22.95 -4.32 -2.66
N LEU A 43 -22.67 -3.19 -3.31
CA LEU A 43 -23.59 -2.61 -4.29
C LEU A 43 -23.62 -3.45 -5.56
N ASN A 44 -24.80 -3.69 -6.11
CA ASN A 44 -24.98 -4.40 -7.37
C ASN A 44 -24.71 -3.48 -8.56
N TRP A 45 -23.45 -3.39 -9.01
CA TRP A 45 -23.05 -2.57 -10.15
C TRP A 45 -23.59 -3.04 -11.51
N GLU A 46 -24.10 -4.26 -11.60
CA GLU A 46 -24.80 -4.73 -12.81
C GLU A 46 -26.14 -4.03 -12.99
N ASN A 47 -26.73 -3.52 -11.91
CA ASN A 47 -27.93 -2.71 -11.97
C ASN A 47 -27.58 -1.28 -12.45
N PRO A 48 -28.07 -0.84 -13.64
CA PRO A 48 -27.77 0.51 -14.15
C PRO A 48 -28.28 1.63 -13.23
N VAL A 49 -29.34 1.41 -12.47
CA VAL A 49 -29.86 2.40 -11.53
C VAL A 49 -28.84 2.66 -10.41
N VAL A 50 -28.14 1.63 -9.92
CA VAL A 50 -27.07 1.79 -8.94
C VAL A 50 -25.91 2.62 -9.52
N ARG A 51 -25.52 2.35 -10.75
CA ARG A 51 -24.48 3.14 -11.45
C ARG A 51 -24.90 4.60 -11.62
N ASP A 52 -26.16 4.84 -12.01
CA ASP A 52 -26.71 6.18 -12.16
C ASP A 52 -26.62 6.97 -10.83
N GLU A 53 -27.00 6.37 -9.71
CA GLU A 53 -26.94 7.00 -8.39
C GLU A 53 -25.50 7.27 -7.95
N VAL A 54 -24.56 6.34 -8.18
CA VAL A 54 -23.14 6.54 -7.90
C VAL A 54 -22.57 7.70 -8.72
N PHE A 55 -22.86 7.77 -10.02
CA PHE A 55 -22.36 8.85 -10.88
C PHE A 55 -23.00 10.20 -10.55
N ASN A 56 -24.27 10.22 -10.17
CA ASN A 56 -24.95 11.42 -9.66
C ASN A 56 -24.29 11.92 -8.37
N MET A 57 -23.98 11.03 -7.44
CA MET A 57 -23.26 11.35 -6.20
C MET A 57 -21.86 11.91 -6.49
N MET A 58 -21.11 11.28 -7.40
CA MET A 58 -19.77 11.77 -7.79
C MET A 58 -19.87 13.17 -8.44
N THR A 59 -20.82 13.37 -9.33
CA THR A 59 -21.06 14.67 -9.96
C THR A 59 -21.38 15.76 -8.93
N TRP A 60 -22.22 15.44 -7.94
CA TRP A 60 -22.54 16.35 -6.85
C TRP A 60 -21.30 16.79 -6.06
N TRP A 61 -20.36 15.86 -5.79
CA TRP A 61 -19.10 16.19 -5.14
C TRP A 61 -18.20 17.05 -6.02
N CYS A 62 -18.12 16.77 -7.33
CA CYS A 62 -17.38 17.61 -8.29
C CYS A 62 -17.92 19.03 -8.30
N GLU A 63 -19.25 19.20 -8.33
CA GLU A 63 -19.90 20.52 -8.26
C GLU A 63 -19.66 21.26 -6.93
N LYS A 64 -19.34 20.53 -5.85
CA LYS A 64 -18.87 21.10 -4.58
C LYS A 64 -17.40 21.53 -4.62
N GLY A 65 -16.65 21.19 -5.67
CA GLY A 65 -15.29 21.62 -5.88
C GLY A 65 -14.22 20.67 -5.37
N VAL A 66 -14.49 19.35 -5.33
CA VAL A 66 -13.42 18.38 -5.09
C VAL A 66 -12.54 18.28 -6.34
N ASP A 67 -11.22 18.10 -6.14
CA ASP A 67 -10.23 18.02 -7.21
C ASP A 67 -9.93 16.59 -7.65
N GLY A 68 -10.68 15.60 -7.14
CA GLY A 68 -10.52 14.22 -7.54
C GLY A 68 -11.04 13.19 -6.56
N PHE A 69 -10.78 11.92 -6.85
CA PHE A 69 -11.24 10.78 -6.06
C PHE A 69 -10.14 9.74 -5.86
N ARG A 70 -10.03 9.27 -4.62
CA ARG A 70 -9.45 7.96 -4.34
C ARG A 70 -10.61 6.97 -4.24
N MET A 71 -10.59 5.95 -5.07
CA MET A 71 -11.67 4.97 -5.19
C MET A 71 -11.30 3.69 -4.46
N ASP A 72 -12.03 3.41 -3.39
CA ASP A 72 -11.84 2.25 -2.53
C ASP A 72 -12.15 0.97 -3.28
N VAL A 73 -11.24 0.00 -3.23
CA VAL A 73 -11.33 -1.36 -3.83
C VAL A 73 -12.03 -1.39 -5.20
N ILE A 74 -11.74 -0.42 -6.04
CA ILE A 74 -12.46 -0.21 -7.32
C ILE A 74 -12.35 -1.39 -8.28
N SER A 75 -11.33 -2.25 -8.14
CA SER A 75 -11.21 -3.49 -8.92
C SER A 75 -12.26 -4.54 -8.56
N MET A 76 -13.02 -4.35 -7.48
CA MET A 76 -13.99 -5.31 -6.98
C MET A 76 -15.45 -4.97 -7.32
N ILE A 77 -15.73 -3.95 -8.13
CA ILE A 77 -17.10 -3.55 -8.48
C ILE A 77 -17.79 -4.50 -9.48
N SER A 78 -17.04 -5.36 -10.17
CA SER A 78 -17.56 -6.39 -11.07
C SER A 78 -17.11 -7.76 -10.61
N LYS A 79 -18.02 -8.72 -10.50
CA LYS A 79 -17.76 -10.06 -9.97
C LYS A 79 -18.10 -11.12 -11.01
N ASP A 80 -17.54 -12.33 -10.85
CA ASP A 80 -17.94 -13.49 -11.65
C ASP A 80 -19.43 -13.79 -11.42
N PRO A 81 -20.29 -13.74 -12.45
CA PRO A 81 -21.73 -13.93 -12.28
C PRO A 81 -22.12 -15.34 -11.85
N ALA A 82 -21.23 -16.32 -12.00
CA ALA A 82 -21.47 -17.71 -11.60
C ALA A 82 -21.32 -17.94 -10.10
N TYR A 83 -20.60 -17.05 -9.38
CA TYR A 83 -20.31 -17.17 -7.95
C TYR A 83 -19.82 -18.57 -7.56
N PRO A 84 -18.77 -19.12 -8.21
CA PRO A 84 -18.29 -20.46 -7.91
C PRO A 84 -17.63 -20.53 -6.54
N ASP A 85 -17.48 -21.74 -5.98
CA ASP A 85 -16.71 -21.95 -4.77
C ASP A 85 -15.23 -21.55 -4.97
N GLY A 86 -14.65 -20.93 -3.95
CA GLY A 86 -13.23 -20.59 -3.89
C GLY A 86 -12.37 -21.73 -3.34
N GLU A 87 -11.09 -21.72 -3.68
CA GLU A 87 -10.11 -22.65 -3.12
C GLU A 87 -9.86 -22.34 -1.63
N ILE A 88 -9.97 -23.34 -0.77
CA ILE A 88 -9.67 -23.19 0.66
C ILE A 88 -8.17 -23.35 0.87
N ARG A 89 -7.46 -22.26 1.19
CA ARG A 89 -6.00 -22.27 1.35
C ARG A 89 -5.56 -22.25 2.81
N ASP A 90 -6.25 -21.52 3.65
CA ASP A 90 -5.93 -21.36 5.08
C ASP A 90 -6.66 -22.35 5.99
N GLY A 91 -7.61 -23.11 5.46
CA GLY A 91 -8.43 -24.08 6.19
C GLY A 91 -9.72 -23.51 6.77
N LEU A 92 -10.05 -22.24 6.49
CA LEU A 92 -11.26 -21.58 7.00
C LEU A 92 -12.32 -21.40 5.90
N HIS A 93 -12.03 -20.56 4.92
CA HIS A 93 -12.96 -20.17 3.87
C HIS A 93 -12.33 -20.26 2.47
N GLY A 94 -13.16 -20.24 1.44
CA GLY A 94 -12.73 -20.18 0.04
C GLY A 94 -12.19 -18.79 -0.32
N ASP A 95 -11.12 -18.74 -1.08
CA ASP A 95 -10.55 -17.50 -1.62
C ASP A 95 -11.49 -16.89 -2.67
N MET A 96 -12.06 -15.72 -2.36
CA MET A 96 -12.94 -14.99 -3.28
C MET A 96 -12.18 -14.18 -4.33
N SER A 97 -10.89 -13.88 -4.09
CA SER A 97 -10.12 -12.90 -4.88
C SER A 97 -10.15 -13.13 -6.39
N PRO A 98 -10.03 -14.38 -6.91
CA PRO A 98 -10.10 -14.63 -8.34
C PRO A 98 -11.44 -14.28 -8.99
N TYR A 99 -12.51 -14.17 -8.21
CA TYR A 99 -13.88 -14.02 -8.68
C TYR A 99 -14.46 -12.63 -8.44
N VAL A 100 -13.83 -11.85 -7.53
CA VAL A 100 -14.30 -10.50 -7.18
C VAL A 100 -13.37 -9.40 -7.68
N CYS A 101 -12.10 -9.69 -7.96
CA CYS A 101 -11.15 -8.70 -8.46
C CYS A 101 -11.07 -8.74 -9.99
N ASN A 102 -11.06 -7.56 -10.62
CA ASN A 102 -10.92 -7.41 -12.08
C ASN A 102 -11.99 -8.20 -12.87
N GLY A 103 -13.23 -8.22 -12.38
CA GLY A 103 -14.33 -8.95 -12.98
C GLY A 103 -14.68 -8.49 -14.41
N PRO A 104 -15.55 -9.21 -15.12
CA PRO A 104 -15.71 -9.09 -16.56
C PRO A 104 -16.14 -7.72 -17.06
N HIS A 105 -16.88 -6.94 -16.26
CA HIS A 105 -17.42 -5.64 -16.65
C HIS A 105 -16.73 -4.44 -15.96
N VAL A 106 -15.65 -4.64 -15.21
CA VAL A 106 -15.02 -3.56 -14.43
C VAL A 106 -14.57 -2.39 -15.31
N HIS A 107 -13.95 -2.67 -16.46
CA HIS A 107 -13.47 -1.66 -17.38
C HIS A 107 -14.62 -0.94 -18.09
N GLU A 108 -15.70 -1.64 -18.42
CA GLU A 108 -16.92 -1.04 -18.99
C GLU A 108 -17.51 -0.02 -17.99
N TYR A 109 -17.62 -0.37 -16.71
CA TYR A 109 -18.12 0.53 -15.67
C TYR A 109 -17.23 1.74 -15.46
N LEU A 110 -15.90 1.56 -15.51
CA LEU A 110 -14.95 2.67 -15.36
C LEU A 110 -14.95 3.60 -16.58
N GLN A 111 -15.09 3.06 -17.78
CA GLN A 111 -15.24 3.86 -19.00
C GLN A 111 -16.56 4.63 -18.98
N GLU A 112 -17.68 4.02 -18.54
CA GLU A 112 -18.94 4.71 -18.32
C GLU A 112 -18.80 5.83 -17.30
N MET A 113 -18.14 5.57 -16.15
CA MET A 113 -17.83 6.57 -15.13
C MET A 113 -17.00 7.72 -15.70
N ASN A 114 -15.97 7.42 -16.49
CA ASN A 114 -15.13 8.43 -17.12
C ASN A 114 -15.94 9.32 -18.06
N GLN A 115 -16.70 8.73 -18.98
CA GLN A 115 -17.53 9.45 -19.95
C GLN A 115 -18.61 10.31 -19.28
N ARG A 116 -19.21 9.82 -18.20
CA ARG A 116 -20.33 10.48 -17.54
C ARG A 116 -19.91 11.51 -16.51
N VAL A 117 -18.76 11.32 -15.84
CA VAL A 117 -18.30 12.17 -14.74
C VAL A 117 -16.87 12.66 -14.95
N LEU A 118 -15.87 11.76 -14.95
CA LEU A 118 -14.48 12.15 -14.75
C LEU A 118 -13.94 13.06 -15.83
N SER A 119 -14.29 12.80 -17.11
CA SER A 119 -13.83 13.62 -18.24
C SER A 119 -14.48 15.01 -18.32
N LYS A 120 -15.48 15.30 -17.47
CA LYS A 120 -16.19 16.59 -17.48
C LYS A 120 -15.61 17.61 -16.49
N PHE A 121 -14.70 17.19 -15.65
CA PHE A 121 -14.06 18.01 -14.62
C PHE A 121 -12.55 17.83 -14.69
N ASP A 122 -11.81 18.81 -14.19
CA ASP A 122 -10.35 18.72 -14.03
C ASP A 122 -10.03 17.97 -12.72
N LEU A 123 -9.88 16.67 -12.81
CA LEU A 123 -9.76 15.78 -11.66
C LEU A 123 -8.49 14.95 -11.71
N ILE A 124 -7.98 14.62 -10.52
CA ILE A 124 -7.02 13.54 -10.35
C ILE A 124 -7.71 12.32 -9.74
N THR A 125 -7.51 11.15 -10.33
CA THR A 125 -8.15 9.91 -9.86
C THR A 125 -7.13 8.81 -9.58
N VAL A 126 -7.30 8.13 -8.47
CA VAL A 126 -6.50 6.97 -8.11
C VAL A 126 -7.40 5.85 -7.61
N GLY A 127 -7.26 4.67 -8.20
CA GLY A 127 -7.99 3.47 -7.81
C GLY A 127 -7.18 2.60 -6.86
N GLU A 128 -7.80 2.13 -5.80
CA GLU A 128 -7.26 1.02 -5.03
C GLU A 128 -7.65 -0.29 -5.73
N THR A 129 -6.65 -1.05 -6.16
CA THR A 129 -6.89 -2.21 -7.03
C THR A 129 -6.22 -3.48 -6.47
N PRO A 130 -6.80 -4.10 -5.43
CA PRO A 130 -6.35 -5.41 -5.00
C PRO A 130 -6.43 -6.41 -6.15
N GLY A 131 -5.46 -7.33 -6.24
CA GLY A 131 -5.38 -8.34 -7.29
C GLY A 131 -5.01 -7.82 -8.68
N VAL A 132 -4.64 -6.54 -8.84
CA VAL A 132 -4.26 -5.99 -10.15
C VAL A 132 -2.91 -6.54 -10.62
N THR A 133 -2.85 -6.92 -11.88
CA THR A 133 -1.61 -7.22 -12.61
C THR A 133 -1.13 -6.00 -13.39
N THR A 134 0.10 -6.01 -13.89
CA THR A 134 0.60 -4.94 -14.76
C THR A 134 -0.21 -4.82 -16.05
N GLU A 135 -0.76 -5.93 -16.57
CA GLU A 135 -1.63 -5.91 -17.75
C GLU A 135 -2.98 -5.23 -17.48
N GLU A 136 -3.60 -5.53 -16.33
CA GLU A 136 -4.82 -4.84 -15.91
C GLU A 136 -4.55 -3.36 -15.59
N ALA A 137 -3.45 -3.05 -14.91
CA ALA A 137 -3.09 -1.67 -14.61
C ALA A 137 -2.93 -0.79 -15.85
N LYS A 138 -2.50 -1.35 -16.99
CA LYS A 138 -2.44 -0.64 -18.28
C LYS A 138 -3.81 -0.26 -18.82
N LYS A 139 -4.87 -0.95 -18.42
CA LYS A 139 -6.25 -0.60 -18.76
C LYS A 139 -6.77 0.47 -17.79
N TYR A 140 -6.70 0.20 -16.46
CA TYR A 140 -7.18 1.11 -15.44
C TYR A 140 -6.56 2.51 -15.51
N ALA A 141 -5.27 2.59 -15.80
CA ALA A 141 -4.47 3.81 -15.74
C ALA A 141 -3.80 4.12 -17.09
N ASN A 142 -4.46 3.82 -18.19
CA ASN A 142 -3.99 4.10 -19.55
C ASN A 142 -3.71 5.61 -19.70
N LEU A 143 -2.59 5.94 -20.33
CA LEU A 143 -2.24 7.35 -20.61
C LEU A 143 -3.18 8.05 -21.59
N ASP A 144 -4.10 7.33 -22.23
CA ASP A 144 -5.17 7.91 -23.04
C ASP A 144 -6.29 8.57 -22.21
N GLY A 145 -6.29 8.31 -20.87
CA GLY A 145 -7.26 8.89 -19.95
C GLY A 145 -8.66 8.29 -20.03
N SER A 146 -8.80 7.10 -20.58
CA SER A 146 -10.11 6.45 -20.79
C SER A 146 -10.80 5.95 -19.52
N GLU A 147 -10.03 5.73 -18.43
CA GLU A 147 -10.54 5.29 -17.13
C GLU A 147 -10.01 6.19 -16.01
N LEU A 148 -9.02 5.73 -15.24
CA LEU A 148 -8.42 6.45 -14.12
C LEU A 148 -7.05 7.04 -14.50
N ASN A 149 -6.53 7.97 -13.68
CA ASN A 149 -5.17 8.47 -13.90
C ASN A 149 -4.10 7.51 -13.40
N MET A 150 -4.35 6.79 -12.30
CA MET A 150 -3.39 5.85 -11.70
C MET A 150 -4.08 4.86 -10.77
N VAL A 151 -3.35 3.82 -10.36
CA VAL A 151 -3.83 2.79 -9.43
C VAL A 151 -2.79 2.51 -8.34
N PHE A 152 -3.26 2.11 -7.16
CA PHE A 152 -2.46 1.49 -6.12
C PHE A 152 -2.46 -0.03 -6.30
N GLN A 153 -1.30 -0.59 -6.56
CA GLN A 153 -1.07 -2.02 -6.63
C GLN A 153 -0.57 -2.57 -5.29
N PHE A 154 -0.77 -3.87 -5.02
CA PHE A 154 -0.43 -4.50 -3.75
C PHE A 154 0.65 -5.58 -3.86
N GLU A 155 1.24 -5.81 -5.03
CA GLU A 155 2.17 -6.92 -5.25
C GLU A 155 3.41 -6.84 -4.34
N HIS A 156 3.90 -5.62 -4.04
CA HIS A 156 5.01 -5.46 -3.10
C HIS A 156 4.60 -5.71 -1.64
N MET A 157 3.32 -5.51 -1.30
CA MET A 157 2.76 -5.84 0.00
C MET A 157 2.64 -7.36 0.19
N GLY A 158 2.27 -8.11 -0.86
CA GLY A 158 2.14 -9.56 -0.85
C GLY A 158 3.46 -10.34 -0.81
N THR A 159 4.62 -9.67 -0.82
CA THR A 159 5.93 -10.36 -0.86
C THR A 159 6.26 -11.23 0.36
N THR A 160 5.51 -11.11 1.44
CA THR A 160 5.66 -11.87 2.69
C THR A 160 4.54 -12.85 2.96
N GLU A 161 3.50 -12.87 2.16
CA GLU A 161 2.37 -13.78 2.36
C GLU A 161 2.81 -15.24 2.49
N GLY A 162 2.18 -15.93 3.42
CA GLY A 162 2.48 -17.30 3.77
C GLY A 162 1.24 -18.19 3.79
N LYS A 163 1.31 -19.30 4.51
CA LYS A 163 0.20 -20.25 4.67
C LYS A 163 -1.11 -19.60 5.12
N TYR A 164 -1.01 -18.58 5.96
CA TYR A 164 -2.15 -17.84 6.52
C TYR A 164 -2.25 -16.41 5.92
N GLY A 165 -2.00 -16.28 4.62
CA GLY A 165 -2.05 -15.00 3.92
C GLY A 165 -1.07 -13.99 4.52
N LYS A 166 -1.59 -12.80 4.87
CA LYS A 166 -0.77 -11.72 5.44
C LYS A 166 -0.35 -11.95 6.91
N TRP A 167 -1.01 -12.88 7.63
CA TRP A 167 -0.74 -13.13 9.04
C TRP A 167 0.60 -13.86 9.22
N THR A 168 1.67 -13.08 9.33
CA THR A 168 3.05 -13.55 9.39
C THR A 168 3.95 -12.57 10.16
N THR A 169 5.00 -13.10 10.76
CA THR A 169 6.06 -12.30 11.40
C THR A 169 7.26 -12.05 10.47
N LYS A 170 7.21 -12.56 9.23
CA LYS A 170 8.31 -12.41 8.27
C LYS A 170 8.38 -11.00 7.72
N LYS A 171 9.58 -10.42 7.71
CA LYS A 171 9.85 -9.18 6.96
C LYS A 171 10.01 -9.44 5.46
N PRO A 172 9.68 -8.48 4.59
CA PRO A 172 9.88 -8.61 3.16
C PRO A 172 11.36 -8.86 2.79
N GLU A 173 11.59 -9.80 1.89
CA GLU A 173 12.90 -9.93 1.26
C GLU A 173 13.07 -8.82 0.22
N MET A 174 14.00 -7.89 0.43
CA MET A 174 14.18 -6.73 -0.45
C MET A 174 14.48 -7.10 -1.91
N LYS A 175 15.03 -8.29 -2.17
CA LYS A 175 15.17 -8.80 -3.54
C LYS A 175 13.82 -9.06 -4.24
N LYS A 176 12.80 -9.52 -3.49
CA LYS A 176 11.43 -9.71 -4.02
C LYS A 176 10.75 -8.36 -4.26
N VAL A 177 10.86 -7.46 -3.30
CA VAL A 177 10.36 -6.08 -3.44
C VAL A 177 10.98 -5.40 -4.67
N ARG A 178 12.30 -5.53 -4.87
CA ARG A 178 13.01 -5.02 -6.04
C ARG A 178 12.48 -5.63 -7.34
N ALA A 179 12.23 -6.94 -7.37
CA ALA A 179 11.69 -7.61 -8.56
C ALA A 179 10.32 -7.06 -8.94
N VAL A 180 9.45 -6.84 -7.96
CA VAL A 180 8.14 -6.20 -8.15
C VAL A 180 8.31 -4.78 -8.68
N MET A 181 9.15 -3.96 -8.04
CA MET A 181 9.40 -2.59 -8.49
C MET A 181 9.91 -2.55 -9.92
N ASN A 182 10.89 -3.39 -10.27
CA ASN A 182 11.43 -3.47 -11.62
C ASN A 182 10.34 -3.84 -12.64
N LYS A 183 9.53 -4.86 -12.34
CA LYS A 183 8.41 -5.29 -13.17
C LYS A 183 7.45 -4.12 -13.43
N TRP A 184 6.93 -3.50 -12.37
CA TRP A 184 5.95 -2.42 -12.48
C TRP A 184 6.50 -1.19 -13.21
N GLN A 185 7.74 -0.79 -12.96
CA GLN A 185 8.37 0.33 -13.64
C GLN A 185 8.56 0.08 -15.14
N ASN A 186 8.96 -1.14 -15.53
CA ASN A 186 9.17 -1.46 -16.94
C ASN A 186 7.88 -1.72 -17.69
N ASP A 187 6.94 -2.47 -17.09
CA ASP A 187 5.70 -2.87 -17.77
C ASP A 187 4.77 -1.68 -18.04
N LEU A 188 4.77 -0.69 -17.14
CA LEU A 188 3.94 0.52 -17.30
C LEU A 188 4.61 1.62 -18.13
N GLU A 189 5.92 1.50 -18.44
CA GLU A 189 6.65 2.55 -19.17
C GLU A 189 5.96 2.92 -20.49
N GLY A 190 5.60 4.20 -20.63
CA GLY A 190 4.94 4.74 -21.82
C GLY A 190 3.50 4.25 -22.06
N LYS A 191 2.89 3.51 -21.14
CA LYS A 191 1.54 2.93 -21.27
C LYS A 191 0.58 3.39 -20.18
N ALA A 192 1.05 3.40 -18.94
CA ALA A 192 0.24 3.74 -17.78
C ALA A 192 1.07 4.49 -16.74
N TRP A 193 0.39 5.19 -15.81
CA TRP A 193 1.06 5.94 -14.75
C TRP A 193 1.06 5.17 -13.44
N ASN A 194 2.20 5.15 -12.74
CA ASN A 194 2.41 4.38 -11.52
C ASN A 194 2.21 5.25 -10.27
N SER A 195 1.49 4.73 -9.27
CA SER A 195 1.46 5.26 -7.90
C SER A 195 2.54 4.56 -7.08
N LEU A 196 3.24 5.33 -6.24
CA LEU A 196 4.33 4.84 -5.42
C LEU A 196 3.99 5.09 -3.95
N TYR A 197 4.02 4.04 -3.13
CA TYR A 197 3.76 4.13 -1.70
C TYR A 197 4.44 2.98 -0.96
N TRP A 198 4.73 3.18 0.32
CA TRP A 198 5.25 2.16 1.22
C TRP A 198 4.24 1.73 2.27
N ASP A 199 3.41 2.65 2.75
CA ASP A 199 2.33 2.38 3.69
C ASP A 199 1.12 3.28 3.43
N ASN A 200 0.05 3.02 4.14
CA ASN A 200 -1.18 3.78 4.15
C ASN A 200 -1.97 3.44 5.44
N HIS A 201 -3.23 3.89 5.55
CA HIS A 201 -4.10 3.61 6.69
C HIS A 201 -4.49 2.11 6.83
N ASP A 202 -4.19 1.28 5.85
CA ASP A 202 -4.47 -0.17 5.83
C ASP A 202 -3.21 -1.04 5.82
N GLN A 203 -2.02 -0.45 5.97
CA GLN A 203 -0.75 -1.16 6.00
C GLN A 203 0.06 -0.77 7.24
N PRO A 204 0.86 -1.68 7.80
CA PRO A 204 1.76 -1.33 8.90
C PRO A 204 2.77 -0.26 8.49
N ARG A 205 3.40 0.40 9.45
CA ARG A 205 4.36 1.48 9.20
C ARG A 205 5.53 1.03 8.32
N ALA A 206 5.87 1.87 7.35
CA ALA A 206 6.86 1.59 6.31
C ALA A 206 8.21 1.16 6.87
N VAL A 207 8.77 1.90 7.83
CA VAL A 207 10.09 1.59 8.40
C VAL A 207 10.08 0.28 9.17
N SER A 208 9.00 -0.07 9.87
CA SER A 208 8.86 -1.33 10.60
C SER A 208 8.75 -2.53 9.66
N ARG A 209 8.08 -2.36 8.51
CA ARG A 209 7.88 -3.44 7.55
C ARG A 209 9.06 -3.62 6.59
N PHE A 210 9.49 -2.57 5.91
CA PHE A 210 10.47 -2.62 4.83
C PHE A 210 11.89 -2.23 5.25
N GLY A 211 12.05 -1.69 6.45
CA GLY A 211 13.31 -1.26 7.00
C GLY A 211 13.68 -1.97 8.30
N ASP A 212 14.54 -1.30 9.03
CA ASP A 212 14.95 -1.67 10.37
C ASP A 212 14.57 -0.53 11.33
N ASP A 213 13.56 -0.78 12.17
CA ASP A 213 13.01 0.19 13.11
C ASP A 213 13.64 0.13 14.50
N SER A 214 14.74 -0.63 14.64
CA SER A 214 15.55 -0.60 15.87
C SER A 214 16.10 0.81 16.13
N PRO A 215 16.33 1.20 17.39
CA PRO A 215 16.82 2.53 17.72
C PRO A 215 18.09 2.95 16.97
N MET A 216 18.95 1.98 16.64
CA MET A 216 20.19 2.24 15.90
C MET A 216 19.97 2.57 14.42
N TYR A 217 18.98 1.95 13.78
CA TYR A 217 18.80 2.01 12.33
C TYR A 217 17.53 2.72 11.86
N ARG A 218 16.58 3.00 12.74
CA ARG A 218 15.26 3.57 12.38
C ARG A 218 15.37 4.77 11.47
N GLU A 219 16.18 5.75 11.84
CA GLU A 219 16.28 7.00 11.07
C GLU A 219 16.98 6.80 9.72
N VAL A 220 18.12 6.12 9.69
CA VAL A 220 18.84 5.88 8.42
C VAL A 220 18.06 4.95 7.50
N SER A 221 17.35 3.98 8.05
CA SER A 221 16.49 3.07 7.30
C SER A 221 15.27 3.80 6.72
N ALA A 222 14.63 4.68 7.49
CA ALA A 222 13.53 5.51 7.00
C ALA A 222 13.98 6.46 5.86
N LYS A 223 15.17 7.07 5.99
CA LYS A 223 15.78 7.89 4.91
C LYS A 223 16.05 7.07 3.65
N MET A 224 16.52 5.83 3.80
CA MET A 224 16.72 4.90 2.69
C MET A 224 15.40 4.60 1.96
N ILE A 225 14.35 4.26 2.70
CA ILE A 225 13.01 3.96 2.15
C ILE A 225 12.44 5.18 1.44
N ALA A 226 12.52 6.37 2.04
CA ALA A 226 12.07 7.62 1.43
C ALA A 226 12.85 7.92 0.14
N THR A 227 14.16 7.74 0.12
CA THR A 227 14.99 7.91 -1.09
C THR A 227 14.53 6.96 -2.19
N CYS A 228 14.31 5.68 -1.87
CA CYS A 228 13.83 4.70 -2.83
C CYS A 228 12.51 5.16 -3.49
N LEU A 229 11.53 5.56 -2.69
CA LEU A 229 10.22 6.01 -3.19
C LEU A 229 10.34 7.25 -4.08
N HIS A 230 11.00 8.28 -3.58
CA HIS A 230 11.06 9.58 -4.26
C HIS A 230 11.87 9.57 -5.56
N MET A 231 12.79 8.62 -5.72
CA MET A 231 13.62 8.55 -6.93
C MET A 231 13.02 7.63 -8.02
N LEU A 232 12.02 6.80 -7.71
CA LEU A 232 11.29 6.00 -8.70
C LEU A 232 10.43 6.86 -9.64
N LYS A 233 10.03 6.29 -10.78
CA LYS A 233 9.11 6.95 -11.73
C LYS A 233 7.67 6.65 -11.33
N GLY A 234 6.88 7.70 -11.13
CA GLY A 234 5.48 7.64 -10.70
C GLY A 234 5.14 8.78 -9.76
N SER A 235 3.93 8.78 -9.21
CA SER A 235 3.49 9.75 -8.19
C SER A 235 3.77 9.17 -6.80
N PRO A 236 4.68 9.76 -6.01
CA PRO A 236 4.92 9.32 -4.64
C PRO A 236 3.80 9.80 -3.72
N TYR A 237 3.33 8.89 -2.88
CA TYR A 237 2.37 9.15 -1.81
C TYR A 237 3.09 8.96 -0.48
N ILE A 238 3.01 9.94 0.39
CA ILE A 238 3.60 9.94 1.73
C ILE A 238 2.45 9.84 2.72
N TYR A 239 2.39 8.75 3.48
CA TYR A 239 1.39 8.61 4.52
C TYR A 239 1.81 9.41 5.76
N GLN A 240 0.83 10.02 6.44
CA GLN A 240 1.08 10.82 7.66
C GLN A 240 1.89 10.02 8.70
N GLY A 241 3.00 10.60 9.15
CA GLY A 241 3.94 9.97 10.08
C GLY A 241 5.11 9.23 9.40
N GLU A 242 5.03 8.91 8.11
CA GLU A 242 6.15 8.38 7.35
C GLU A 242 7.30 9.38 7.31
N GLU A 243 6.99 10.66 7.12
CA GLU A 243 7.94 11.77 7.04
C GLU A 243 8.71 12.06 8.35
N ILE A 244 8.24 11.49 9.46
CA ILE A 244 8.93 11.57 10.76
C ILE A 244 9.39 10.20 11.26
N GLY A 245 9.19 9.14 10.47
CA GLY A 245 9.65 7.79 10.80
C GLY A 245 8.88 7.12 11.94
N MET A 246 7.55 7.31 12.00
CA MET A 246 6.70 6.58 12.93
C MET A 246 6.80 5.08 12.68
N THR A 247 6.85 4.31 13.77
CA THR A 247 6.97 2.85 13.78
C THR A 247 5.64 2.17 14.11
N ASN A 248 5.60 0.84 14.00
CA ASN A 248 4.52 0.04 14.57
C ASN A 248 4.45 0.26 16.08
N ALA A 249 3.23 0.19 16.64
CA ALA A 249 3.01 0.37 18.08
C ALA A 249 3.37 -0.87 18.91
N TYR A 250 3.46 -2.04 18.28
CA TYR A 250 3.79 -3.31 18.95
C TYR A 250 2.94 -3.59 20.20
N PHE A 251 1.65 -3.37 20.13
CA PHE A 251 0.71 -3.61 21.22
C PHE A 251 0.83 -5.02 21.80
N LYS A 252 0.60 -5.14 23.10
CA LYS A 252 0.90 -6.38 23.87
C LYS A 252 -0.32 -7.25 24.13
N SER A 253 -1.54 -6.69 24.03
CA SER A 253 -2.79 -7.40 24.26
C SER A 253 -3.71 -7.21 23.04
N ILE A 254 -4.57 -8.20 22.80
CA ILE A 254 -5.65 -8.08 21.80
C ILE A 254 -6.61 -6.92 22.14
N ASP A 255 -6.76 -6.58 23.40
CA ASP A 255 -7.63 -5.49 23.86
C ASP A 255 -7.14 -4.10 23.41
N ASP A 256 -5.86 -3.97 23.05
CA ASP A 256 -5.27 -2.75 22.53
C ASP A 256 -5.69 -2.48 21.06
N TYR A 257 -6.05 -3.55 20.33
CA TYR A 257 -6.46 -3.45 18.93
C TYR A 257 -7.93 -3.04 18.80
N LYS A 258 -8.23 -2.25 17.79
CA LYS A 258 -9.59 -1.74 17.51
C LYS A 258 -10.10 -2.13 16.13
N ASP A 259 -9.19 -2.55 15.24
CA ASP A 259 -9.53 -2.99 13.90
C ASP A 259 -10.29 -4.31 13.92
N ILE A 260 -11.48 -4.31 13.32
CA ILE A 260 -12.34 -5.50 13.22
C ILE A 260 -11.64 -6.66 12.50
N GLU A 261 -10.79 -6.38 11.51
CA GLU A 261 -10.01 -7.40 10.83
C GLU A 261 -9.05 -8.11 11.80
N ALA A 262 -8.33 -7.35 12.63
CA ALA A 262 -7.40 -7.88 13.62
C ALA A 262 -8.13 -8.71 14.68
N ILE A 263 -9.25 -8.20 15.19
CA ILE A 263 -10.06 -8.85 16.24
C ILE A 263 -10.65 -10.15 15.72
N ASN A 264 -11.26 -10.15 14.54
CA ASN A 264 -11.86 -11.34 13.95
C ASN A 264 -10.81 -12.39 13.60
N ALA A 265 -9.69 -11.98 12.98
CA ALA A 265 -8.62 -12.91 12.66
C ALA A 265 -8.02 -13.54 13.93
N TYR A 266 -7.77 -12.74 14.98
CA TYR A 266 -7.32 -13.30 16.26
C TYR A 266 -8.26 -14.39 16.74
N LYS A 267 -9.57 -14.11 16.77
CA LYS A 267 -10.59 -15.06 17.22
C LYS A 267 -10.64 -16.31 16.34
N GLU A 268 -10.74 -16.16 15.02
CA GLU A 268 -10.86 -17.28 14.09
C GLU A 268 -9.67 -18.23 14.14
N TYR A 269 -8.43 -17.66 14.08
CA TYR A 269 -7.23 -18.48 14.04
C TYR A 269 -6.92 -19.16 15.38
N THR A 270 -7.26 -18.53 16.51
CA THR A 270 -7.05 -19.15 17.83
C THR A 270 -8.14 -20.15 18.18
N GLU A 271 -9.43 -19.85 17.94
CA GLU A 271 -10.54 -20.78 18.21
C GLU A 271 -10.50 -22.02 17.31
N SER A 272 -10.04 -21.88 16.07
CA SER A 272 -9.85 -23.02 15.15
C SER A 272 -8.59 -23.86 15.46
N GLY A 273 -7.72 -23.39 16.34
CA GLY A 273 -6.47 -24.05 16.68
C GLY A 273 -5.40 -23.99 15.57
N LEU A 274 -5.58 -23.13 14.57
CA LEU A 274 -4.61 -22.93 13.50
C LEU A 274 -3.37 -22.14 13.95
N MET A 275 -3.54 -21.24 14.93
CA MET A 275 -2.48 -20.51 15.61
C MET A 275 -2.73 -20.45 17.11
N THR A 276 -1.68 -20.35 17.89
CA THR A 276 -1.77 -19.98 19.31
C THR A 276 -2.05 -18.49 19.47
N GLU A 277 -2.54 -18.06 20.62
CA GLU A 277 -2.75 -16.63 20.94
C GLU A 277 -1.45 -15.84 20.80
N GLU A 278 -0.31 -16.39 21.24
CA GLU A 278 1.00 -15.76 21.14
C GLU A 278 1.43 -15.59 19.67
N GLU A 279 1.28 -16.62 18.84
CA GLU A 279 1.61 -16.56 17.42
C GLU A 279 0.77 -15.50 16.71
N MET A 280 -0.56 -15.50 16.95
CA MET A 280 -1.43 -14.52 16.31
C MET A 280 -1.14 -13.09 16.78
N LEU A 281 -0.91 -12.89 18.09
CA LEU A 281 -0.54 -11.57 18.61
C LEU A 281 0.80 -11.07 18.02
N ASN A 282 1.77 -11.96 17.81
CA ASN A 282 3.02 -11.61 17.15
C ASN A 282 2.81 -11.24 15.66
N CYS A 283 1.88 -11.89 14.96
CA CYS A 283 1.48 -11.45 13.62
C CYS A 283 0.84 -10.07 13.64
N LEU A 284 -0.09 -9.80 14.56
CA LEU A 284 -0.75 -8.49 14.70
C LEU A 284 0.24 -7.35 14.95
N LYS A 285 1.25 -7.56 15.78
CA LYS A 285 2.33 -6.59 16.00
C LYS A 285 3.03 -6.17 14.71
N MET A 286 3.13 -7.10 13.75
CA MET A 286 3.83 -6.86 12.48
C MET A 286 2.94 -6.30 11.39
N VAL A 287 1.69 -6.77 11.28
CA VAL A 287 0.87 -6.54 10.07
C VAL A 287 -0.50 -5.94 10.31
N SER A 288 -0.94 -5.73 11.55
CA SER A 288 -2.22 -5.07 11.82
C SER A 288 -2.26 -3.65 11.27
N ARG A 289 -3.41 -3.26 10.72
CA ARG A 289 -3.71 -1.91 10.25
C ARG A 289 -3.66 -0.88 11.37
N ASP A 290 -3.96 -1.27 12.61
CA ASP A 290 -3.92 -0.39 13.77
C ASP A 290 -2.54 0.23 14.03
N ASN A 291 -1.46 -0.41 13.58
CA ASN A 291 -0.12 0.16 13.62
C ASN A 291 -0.01 1.50 12.86
N ALA A 292 -0.75 1.65 11.76
CA ALA A 292 -0.77 2.89 10.98
C ALA A 292 -1.81 3.91 11.48
N ARG A 293 -2.70 3.50 12.41
CA ARG A 293 -3.83 4.30 12.87
C ARG A 293 -3.63 4.91 14.25
N THR A 294 -2.47 4.67 14.87
CA THR A 294 -2.09 5.38 16.11
C THR A 294 -2.08 6.88 15.87
N PRO A 295 -2.45 7.69 16.89
CA PRO A 295 -2.47 9.15 16.76
C PRO A 295 -1.14 9.73 16.28
N MET A 296 -1.19 10.74 15.43
CA MET A 296 -0.01 11.45 14.93
C MET A 296 0.81 12.04 16.08
N GLN A 297 2.11 11.90 16.01
CA GLN A 297 3.06 12.31 17.05
C GLN A 297 3.58 13.73 16.77
N TRP A 298 2.88 14.75 17.28
CA TRP A 298 3.23 16.14 17.03
C TRP A 298 4.35 16.65 17.91
N ASP A 299 4.26 16.41 19.25
CA ASP A 299 5.23 16.88 20.23
C ASP A 299 5.27 15.99 21.48
N ASP A 300 5.93 16.44 22.55
CA ASP A 300 6.06 15.69 23.82
C ASP A 300 4.95 16.01 24.84
N SER A 301 3.90 16.75 24.46
CA SER A 301 2.77 17.04 25.34
C SER A 301 1.81 15.86 25.47
N THR A 302 0.72 16.03 26.22
CA THR A 302 -0.32 15.01 26.41
C THR A 302 -0.77 14.44 25.06
N ASN A 303 -0.84 13.10 24.99
CA ASN A 303 -1.18 12.37 23.76
C ASN A 303 -0.34 12.81 22.55
N ALA A 304 0.92 13.12 22.77
CA ALA A 304 1.85 13.60 21.75
C ALA A 304 1.35 14.84 20.99
N GLY A 305 0.60 15.71 21.63
CA GLY A 305 -0.02 16.90 20.99
C GLY A 305 -1.20 16.59 20.07
N PHE A 306 -1.62 15.34 19.97
CA PHE A 306 -2.75 14.95 19.13
C PHE A 306 -4.10 15.40 19.71
N SER A 307 -4.27 15.27 21.03
CA SER A 307 -5.51 15.65 21.72
C SER A 307 -5.22 16.02 23.17
N SER A 308 -5.97 16.96 23.71
CA SER A 308 -5.99 17.30 25.14
C SER A 308 -6.93 16.42 25.98
N ALA A 309 -7.68 15.51 25.35
CA ALA A 309 -8.55 14.58 26.06
C ALA A 309 -7.76 13.60 26.94
N PRO A 310 -8.39 12.99 27.95
CA PRO A 310 -7.77 11.88 28.68
C PRO A 310 -7.34 10.76 27.72
N ALA A 311 -6.24 10.09 27.98
CA ALA A 311 -5.73 9.00 27.13
C ALA A 311 -6.74 7.84 26.99
N SER A 312 -7.61 7.64 28.00
CA SER A 312 -8.72 6.67 27.94
C SER A 312 -9.78 6.97 26.89
N ASP A 313 -9.87 8.21 26.43
CA ASP A 313 -10.89 8.66 25.48
C ASP A 313 -10.38 8.58 24.02
N LEU A 314 -9.12 8.23 23.81
CA LEU A 314 -8.60 7.97 22.48
C LEU A 314 -9.22 6.69 21.92
N TYR A 315 -9.64 6.72 20.66
CA TYR A 315 -10.17 5.55 19.97
C TYR A 315 -9.15 4.40 19.93
N ILE A 316 -7.90 4.73 19.64
CA ILE A 316 -6.76 3.82 19.70
C ILE A 316 -5.66 4.44 20.55
N ALA A 317 -4.95 3.63 21.32
CA ALA A 317 -3.88 4.10 22.19
C ALA A 317 -2.72 4.73 21.40
N MET A 318 -2.00 5.63 22.05
CA MET A 318 -0.72 6.14 21.57
C MET A 318 0.30 4.99 21.45
N ASP A 319 1.24 5.15 20.53
CA ASP A 319 2.46 4.35 20.54
C ASP A 319 3.10 4.38 21.92
N PRO A 320 3.32 3.21 22.56
CA PRO A 320 3.85 3.16 23.91
C PRO A 320 5.34 3.48 24.01
N ASP A 321 6.06 3.60 22.90
CA ASP A 321 7.47 3.95 22.88
C ASP A 321 7.67 5.39 23.42
N LYS A 322 8.51 5.53 24.44
CA LYS A 322 8.83 6.84 25.03
C LYS A 322 9.82 7.65 24.20
N ASP A 323 10.63 6.96 23.41
CA ASP A 323 11.64 7.57 22.53
C ASP A 323 11.12 7.77 21.09
N ARG A 324 9.80 7.67 20.92
CA ARG A 324 9.13 7.86 19.62
C ARG A 324 9.49 9.19 18.95
N PRO A 325 9.56 9.22 17.62
CA PRO A 325 9.76 10.46 16.89
C PRO A 325 8.54 11.38 17.07
N THR A 326 8.78 12.69 17.05
CA THR A 326 7.70 13.67 16.99
C THR A 326 8.00 14.72 15.92
N ALA A 327 6.96 15.28 15.31
CA ALA A 327 7.12 16.32 14.30
C ALA A 327 7.99 17.47 14.82
N LYS A 328 7.81 17.88 16.09
CA LYS A 328 8.60 18.95 16.71
C LYS A 328 10.08 18.61 16.82
N LYS A 329 10.43 17.37 17.19
CA LYS A 329 11.85 16.93 17.29
C LYS A 329 12.47 16.85 15.89
N GLU A 330 11.76 16.24 14.94
CA GLU A 330 12.23 16.06 13.58
C GLU A 330 12.42 17.42 12.86
N MET A 331 11.51 18.37 13.06
CA MET A 331 11.65 19.73 12.51
C MET A 331 12.81 20.52 13.13
N ALA A 332 13.15 20.26 14.37
CA ALA A 332 14.24 20.95 15.06
C ALA A 332 15.64 20.38 14.74
N ALA A 333 15.74 19.12 14.35
CA ALA A 333 17.00 18.45 14.06
C ALA A 333 17.38 18.62 12.57
N PRO A 334 18.51 19.31 12.24
CA PRO A 334 18.85 19.65 10.86
C PRO A 334 19.03 18.46 9.93
N ASP A 335 19.48 17.34 10.44
CA ASP A 335 19.75 16.11 9.69
C ASP A 335 18.64 15.06 9.83
N SER A 336 17.45 15.46 10.29
CA SER A 336 16.32 14.55 10.51
C SER A 336 15.73 13.98 9.21
N LEU A 337 14.92 12.94 9.37
CA LEU A 337 14.14 12.39 8.27
C LEU A 337 13.20 13.43 7.63
N TYR A 338 12.57 14.28 8.42
CA TYR A 338 11.72 15.37 7.91
C TYR A 338 12.47 16.27 6.91
N HIS A 339 13.68 16.68 7.26
CA HIS A 339 14.50 17.51 6.36
C HIS A 339 15.00 16.74 5.13
N GLU A 340 15.29 15.45 5.27
CA GLU A 340 15.66 14.60 4.14
C GLU A 340 14.49 14.44 3.16
N VAL A 341 13.28 14.12 3.62
CA VAL A 341 12.08 14.04 2.77
C VAL A 341 11.83 15.36 2.05
N LYS A 342 11.91 16.48 2.76
CA LYS A 342 11.79 17.81 2.15
C LYS A 342 12.83 18.08 1.07
N LYS A 343 14.06 17.62 1.27
CA LYS A 343 15.16 17.70 0.30
C LYS A 343 14.89 16.79 -0.91
N LEU A 344 14.45 15.55 -0.70
CA LEU A 344 14.12 14.61 -1.76
C LEU A 344 13.01 15.14 -2.67
N ILE A 345 11.97 15.75 -2.11
CA ILE A 345 10.89 16.40 -2.88
C ILE A 345 11.46 17.51 -3.77
N ARG A 346 12.31 18.40 -3.21
CA ARG A 346 12.94 19.48 -3.98
C ARG A 346 13.84 18.96 -5.10
N ILE A 347 14.65 17.92 -4.82
CA ILE A 347 15.52 17.28 -5.80
C ILE A 347 14.67 16.70 -6.93
N ARG A 348 13.60 15.95 -6.58
CA ARG A 348 12.69 15.40 -7.57
C ARG A 348 12.07 16.48 -8.49
N GLN A 349 11.69 17.61 -7.93
CA GLN A 349 11.11 18.73 -8.69
C GLN A 349 12.14 19.47 -9.56
N SER A 350 13.41 19.54 -9.14
CA SER A 350 14.45 20.32 -9.82
C SER A 350 15.19 19.55 -10.92
N HIS A 351 15.12 18.22 -10.94
CA HIS A 351 15.84 17.37 -11.89
C HIS A 351 14.90 16.75 -12.93
N LYS A 352 15.15 17.07 -14.22
CA LYS A 352 14.34 16.54 -15.35
C LYS A 352 14.32 15.00 -15.38
N ALA A 353 15.44 14.37 -15.06
CA ALA A 353 15.57 12.94 -15.01
C ALA A 353 14.62 12.29 -13.97
N LEU A 354 14.28 12.97 -12.89
CA LEU A 354 13.40 12.48 -11.82
C LEU A 354 11.91 12.79 -12.04
N GLN A 355 11.59 13.65 -13.00
CA GLN A 355 10.22 14.01 -13.35
C GLN A 355 9.53 12.95 -14.20
N SER A 356 8.27 13.20 -14.55
CA SER A 356 7.39 12.24 -15.27
C SER A 356 7.95 11.75 -16.60
N ARG A 357 8.68 12.60 -17.34
CA ARG A 357 9.26 12.27 -18.65
C ARG A 357 10.59 11.53 -18.55
N GLY A 358 11.21 11.45 -17.36
CA GLY A 358 12.45 10.71 -17.16
C GLY A 358 12.23 9.22 -17.31
N LYS A 359 13.13 8.55 -18.01
CA LYS A 359 13.18 7.07 -18.10
C LYS A 359 13.77 6.49 -16.82
N ILE A 360 13.50 5.21 -16.58
CA ILE A 360 14.12 4.42 -15.52
C ILE A 360 14.70 3.13 -16.10
N THR A 361 15.92 2.77 -15.65
CA THR A 361 16.57 1.52 -16.05
C THR A 361 17.21 0.88 -14.83
N PHE A 362 16.74 -0.31 -14.46
CA PHE A 362 17.33 -1.08 -13.36
C PHE A 362 18.64 -1.74 -13.83
N VAL A 363 19.71 -1.56 -13.07
CA VAL A 363 21.06 -2.01 -13.46
C VAL A 363 21.52 -3.29 -12.75
N TYR A 364 20.78 -3.75 -11.72
CA TYR A 364 21.06 -5.00 -10.99
C TYR A 364 19.82 -5.88 -10.77
N ALA A 365 18.77 -5.71 -11.60
CA ALA A 365 17.50 -6.40 -11.40
C ALA A 365 17.52 -7.91 -11.61
N GLU A 366 18.41 -8.42 -12.47
CA GLU A 366 18.32 -9.78 -13.01
C GLU A 366 18.95 -10.87 -12.13
N LYS A 367 19.86 -10.54 -11.27
CA LYS A 367 20.54 -11.54 -10.45
C LYS A 367 20.38 -11.13 -9.00
N ASN A 368 20.05 -11.98 -8.11
CA ASN A 368 20.04 -11.82 -6.65
C ASN A 368 21.07 -10.83 -6.08
N ALA A 369 21.55 -9.91 -6.94
CA ALA A 369 22.51 -8.91 -6.64
C ALA A 369 21.88 -7.85 -5.72
N TYR A 370 22.63 -7.47 -4.74
CA TYR A 370 22.34 -6.44 -3.79
C TYR A 370 23.50 -5.45 -3.86
N PRO A 371 23.26 -4.19 -3.83
CA PRO A 371 22.07 -3.40 -3.55
C PRO A 371 21.10 -3.26 -4.74
N LEU A 372 19.91 -2.70 -4.49
CA LEU A 372 19.02 -2.20 -5.55
C LEU A 372 19.66 -0.98 -6.20
N ALA A 373 19.82 -0.99 -7.51
CA ALA A 373 20.33 0.16 -8.24
C ALA A 373 19.59 0.39 -9.56
N TYR A 374 19.33 1.67 -9.87
CA TYR A 374 18.71 2.07 -11.12
C TYR A 374 19.17 3.45 -11.57
N ILE A 375 19.02 3.73 -12.86
CA ILE A 375 19.34 5.01 -13.48
C ILE A 375 18.04 5.70 -13.89
N ARG A 376 17.92 6.98 -13.54
CA ARG A 376 16.91 7.89 -14.08
C ARG A 376 17.60 8.80 -15.10
N GLU A 377 16.99 8.96 -16.28
CA GLU A 377 17.59 9.80 -17.33
C GLU A 377 16.56 10.62 -18.11
N ALA A 378 16.94 11.87 -18.47
CA ALA A 378 16.21 12.72 -19.37
C ALA A 378 17.18 13.67 -20.13
N GLY A 379 17.28 13.47 -21.45
CA GLY A 379 18.26 14.21 -22.27
C GLY A 379 19.70 13.89 -21.85
N ASP A 380 20.42 14.90 -21.45
CA ASP A 380 21.81 14.83 -20.98
C ASP A 380 21.95 14.58 -19.46
N GLU A 381 20.82 14.57 -18.74
CA GLU A 381 20.85 14.37 -17.30
C GLU A 381 20.64 12.91 -16.96
N LYS A 382 21.58 12.34 -16.18
CA LYS A 382 21.51 10.97 -15.65
C LYS A 382 21.79 10.95 -14.16
N ILE A 383 20.93 10.26 -13.41
CA ILE A 383 21.04 10.10 -11.97
C ILE A 383 21.02 8.60 -11.64
N LEU A 384 22.10 8.13 -11.05
CA LEU A 384 22.21 6.79 -10.49
C LEU A 384 21.68 6.80 -9.05
N VAL A 385 20.75 5.89 -8.74
CA VAL A 385 20.23 5.69 -7.38
C VAL A 385 20.64 4.30 -6.90
N ILE A 386 21.16 4.20 -5.69
CA ILE A 386 21.60 2.94 -5.08
C ILE A 386 21.00 2.83 -3.68
N ILE A 387 20.36 1.72 -3.39
CA ILE A 387 19.68 1.43 -2.13
C ILE A 387 20.29 0.19 -1.51
N ASN A 388 20.75 0.30 -0.27
CA ASN A 388 21.29 -0.84 0.50
C ASN A 388 20.45 -1.07 1.76
N ALA A 389 19.56 -2.04 1.75
CA ALA A 389 18.75 -2.43 2.90
C ALA A 389 19.40 -3.55 3.75
N ALA A 390 20.66 -3.90 3.54
CA ALA A 390 21.37 -4.86 4.37
C ALA A 390 21.88 -4.24 5.67
N ALA A 391 22.07 -5.08 6.69
CA ALA A 391 22.66 -4.68 7.97
C ALA A 391 24.18 -4.37 7.90
N GLU A 392 24.80 -4.53 6.74
CA GLU A 392 26.22 -4.29 6.49
C GLU A 392 26.45 -3.46 5.23
N ALA A 393 27.56 -2.80 5.10
CA ALA A 393 27.93 -2.09 3.89
C ALA A 393 28.07 -3.05 2.70
N LYS A 394 27.61 -2.62 1.52
CA LYS A 394 27.68 -3.38 0.27
C LYS A 394 28.38 -2.58 -0.82
N GLU A 395 29.13 -3.29 -1.67
CA GLU A 395 29.71 -2.70 -2.86
C GLU A 395 28.74 -2.86 -4.04
N ALA A 396 28.43 -1.76 -4.69
CA ALA A 396 27.77 -1.76 -5.99
C ALA A 396 28.83 -1.71 -7.07
N ILE A 397 28.87 -2.74 -7.90
CA ILE A 397 29.77 -2.83 -9.04
C ILE A 397 29.00 -2.46 -10.30
N TYR A 398 29.41 -1.39 -10.94
CA TYR A 398 28.83 -0.92 -12.20
C TYR A 398 29.90 -0.18 -13.00
N ASN A 399 29.86 -0.26 -14.32
CA ASN A 399 30.75 0.53 -15.16
C ASN A 399 30.19 1.98 -15.25
N PHE A 400 30.61 2.81 -14.33
CA PHE A 400 30.13 4.19 -14.20
C PHE A 400 30.73 5.17 -15.22
N GLY A 401 31.63 4.70 -16.11
CA GLY A 401 32.36 5.60 -16.98
C GLY A 401 33.18 6.62 -16.19
N ALA A 402 32.99 7.90 -16.43
CA ALA A 402 33.70 9.00 -15.78
C ALA A 402 33.01 9.52 -14.49
N ALA A 403 32.13 8.76 -13.86
CA ALA A 403 31.45 9.18 -12.64
C ALA A 403 32.43 9.46 -11.48
N ALA A 404 32.35 10.64 -10.90
CA ALA A 404 33.39 11.24 -10.07
C ALA A 404 33.65 10.56 -8.71
N GLU A 405 32.75 9.69 -8.25
CA GLU A 405 32.85 9.10 -6.90
C GLU A 405 33.13 7.59 -6.89
N ALA A 406 33.19 6.96 -8.06
CA ALA A 406 33.49 5.55 -8.17
C ALA A 406 34.99 5.29 -8.26
N LYS A 407 35.58 4.70 -7.25
CA LYS A 407 36.94 4.16 -7.34
C LYS A 407 36.88 2.78 -8.01
N ASN A 408 37.45 2.65 -9.19
CA ASN A 408 37.52 1.39 -9.93
C ASN A 408 36.15 0.77 -10.30
N GLY A 409 35.12 1.59 -10.59
CA GLY A 409 33.78 1.09 -10.92
C GLY A 409 33.00 0.53 -9.75
N LYS A 410 33.39 0.86 -8.51
CA LYS A 410 32.74 0.42 -7.29
C LYS A 410 32.30 1.61 -6.45
N ILE A 411 31.08 1.56 -5.92
CA ILE A 411 30.57 2.47 -4.90
C ILE A 411 30.24 1.63 -3.67
N THR A 412 30.78 2.01 -2.51
CA THR A 412 30.41 1.42 -1.23
C THR A 412 29.22 2.16 -0.66
N VAL A 413 28.12 1.44 -0.41
CA VAL A 413 26.90 1.96 0.19
C VAL A 413 26.79 1.45 1.62
N PRO A 414 26.76 2.33 2.63
CA PRO A 414 26.63 1.94 4.04
C PRO A 414 25.40 1.06 4.30
N ALA A 415 25.40 0.39 5.45
CA ALA A 415 24.26 -0.39 5.91
C ALA A 415 23.00 0.48 5.99
N GLN A 416 21.84 -0.08 5.67
CA GLN A 416 20.52 0.57 5.77
C GLN A 416 20.50 1.99 5.18
N SER A 417 21.16 2.20 4.04
CA SER A 417 21.33 3.54 3.46
C SER A 417 21.05 3.60 1.97
N ALA A 418 20.94 4.80 1.45
CA ALA A 418 20.78 5.08 0.04
C ALA A 418 21.70 6.21 -0.41
N GLY A 419 22.05 6.22 -1.68
CA GLY A 419 22.77 7.30 -2.31
C GLY A 419 22.22 7.56 -3.72
N PHE A 420 22.34 8.79 -4.19
CA PHE A 420 22.04 9.15 -5.57
C PHE A 420 23.16 10.04 -6.12
N TYR A 421 23.54 9.80 -7.36
CA TYR A 421 24.74 10.36 -7.97
C TYR A 421 24.43 10.84 -9.39
N ARG A 422 24.86 12.04 -9.72
CA ARG A 422 24.86 12.49 -11.12
C ARG A 422 26.02 11.78 -11.86
N ILE A 423 25.72 11.13 -12.97
CA ILE A 423 26.68 10.35 -13.76
C ILE A 423 26.75 10.82 -15.20
#